data_1fca134c1735aaaf55e93643b0b37747
#
_entry.id   1fca134c1735aaaf55e93643b0b37747
#
_cell.length_a   1.000
_cell.length_b   1.000
_cell.length_c   1.000
_cell.angle_alpha   90.00
_cell.angle_beta   90.00
_cell.angle_gamma   90.00
#
_symmetry.space_group_name_H-M   'P 1'
#
loop_
_entity.id
_entity.type
_entity.pdbx_description
1 polymer ?
#
loop_
_entity_poly.entity_id
_entity_poly.type
_entity_poly.pdbx_seq_one_letter_code
_entity_poly.pdbx_strand_id
1 'polypeptide(L)'
;MTFLLFIALAGQAATPDAMQHVRAGLEARKQHQVDVEITEFREAAKLDPGLADAFLNLGAAYMEKHDYGGAITPLKRALELSPDLLAAHQFLGYALLAQGYAAEAIPHLERAGAQEALGIAQIQTGQLTEAVANFTAALPKHPDDPDLLFYLGHSSGLLSKTAIDTLIANHPDSARAHQALAENYLVLRQMPQAEKEYLEALRLRPDLPGLHLELGQVYANSAQWPKAEAEFRAEAKLQPGNAEAAYRLGAALLQQGNARDALVELKRSNELKPEMPETLYSLGKAAATAGEGTVAEQSWLKVIELEENTSLAAQAYFGLAGLHRKQGKLAQSQQEMQEFQKLQSTIGPPRSE
;
A
#
# COMPACT_ATOMS: atom_id res chain seq x y z
N MET A 1 12.68 -13.26 17.92
CA MET A 1 12.49 -12.25 19.00
C MET A 1 13.40 -12.55 20.17
N THR A 2 14.39 -11.70 20.42
CA THR A 2 15.33 -11.89 21.53
C THR A 2 14.71 -11.27 22.78
N PHE A 3 14.19 -12.08 23.69
CA PHE A 3 13.63 -11.60 24.96
C PHE A 3 14.75 -11.12 25.87
N LEU A 4 14.79 -9.81 26.11
CA LEU A 4 15.69 -9.18 27.07
C LEU A 4 15.24 -9.48 28.51
N LEU A 5 16.20 -9.93 29.32
CA LEU A 5 16.05 -10.21 30.75
C LEU A 5 15.82 -8.91 31.51
N PHE A 6 14.62 -8.70 32.07
CA PHE A 6 14.39 -7.62 33.03
C PHE A 6 14.38 -8.21 34.44
N ILE A 7 15.37 -7.81 35.25
CA ILE A 7 15.36 -7.96 36.70
C ILE A 7 15.02 -6.57 37.24
N ALA A 8 13.79 -6.37 37.69
CA ALA A 8 13.43 -5.18 38.47
C ALA A 8 13.37 -5.58 39.94
N LEU A 9 14.25 -5.04 40.75
CA LEU A 9 14.25 -5.15 42.21
C LEU A 9 13.68 -3.87 42.79
N ALA A 10 12.42 -3.89 43.24
CA ALA A 10 11.89 -2.86 44.11
C ALA A 10 10.76 -3.41 45.00
N GLY A 11 10.98 -3.47 46.31
CA GLY A 11 9.98 -3.46 47.37
C GLY A 11 9.64 -4.82 47.99
N GLN A 12 10.03 -5.03 49.19
CA GLN A 12 10.05 -6.22 50.09
C GLN A 12 10.97 -7.33 49.64
N ALA A 13 11.88 -7.73 50.57
CA ALA A 13 12.82 -8.82 50.28
C ALA A 13 12.02 -10.12 50.08
N ALA A 14 12.07 -10.64 48.86
CA ALA A 14 11.44 -11.91 48.52
C ALA A 14 11.91 -13.03 49.46
N THR A 15 11.03 -13.99 49.76
CA THR A 15 11.38 -15.09 50.63
C THR A 15 12.51 -15.91 49.98
N PRO A 16 13.51 -16.38 50.76
CA PRO A 16 14.62 -17.15 50.23
C PRO A 16 14.20 -18.33 49.36
N ASP A 17 13.15 -19.04 49.76
CA ASP A 17 12.61 -20.21 49.05
C ASP A 17 11.96 -19.80 47.72
N ALA A 18 11.20 -18.72 47.69
CA ALA A 18 10.62 -18.22 46.44
C ALA A 18 11.73 -17.81 45.45
N MET A 19 12.80 -17.16 45.93
CA MET A 19 13.94 -16.75 45.09
C MET A 19 14.74 -17.97 44.56
N GLN A 20 14.77 -19.10 45.30
CA GLN A 20 15.35 -20.34 44.78
C GLN A 20 14.56 -20.84 43.56
N HIS A 21 13.23 -20.88 43.64
CA HIS A 21 12.38 -21.26 42.51
C HIS A 21 12.47 -20.26 41.35
N VAL A 22 12.56 -18.97 41.59
CA VAL A 22 12.82 -17.99 40.53
C VAL A 22 14.12 -18.29 39.78
N ARG A 23 15.22 -18.59 40.51
CA ARG A 23 16.51 -18.97 39.89
C ARG A 23 16.39 -20.27 39.10
N ALA A 24 15.70 -21.25 39.60
CA ALA A 24 15.48 -22.54 38.91
C ALA A 24 14.66 -22.35 37.64
N GLY A 25 13.61 -21.51 37.66
CA GLY A 25 12.82 -21.15 36.48
C GLY A 25 13.64 -20.42 35.42
N LEU A 26 14.47 -19.44 35.82
CA LEU A 26 15.38 -18.76 34.91
C LEU A 26 16.42 -19.69 34.29
N GLU A 27 16.89 -20.68 35.02
CA GLU A 27 17.81 -21.70 34.49
C GLU A 27 17.10 -22.63 33.50
N ALA A 28 15.87 -23.07 33.83
CA ALA A 28 15.04 -23.87 32.94
C ALA A 28 14.77 -23.13 31.60
N ARG A 29 14.53 -21.79 31.64
CA ARG A 29 14.40 -20.93 30.46
C ARG A 29 15.62 -20.98 29.55
N LYS A 30 16.84 -20.88 30.12
CA LYS A 30 18.09 -20.98 29.34
C LYS A 30 18.23 -22.33 28.65
N GLN A 31 17.65 -23.38 29.24
CA GLN A 31 17.66 -24.75 28.70
C GLN A 31 16.44 -25.05 27.83
N HIS A 32 15.59 -24.06 27.54
CA HIS A 32 14.33 -24.20 26.78
C HIS A 32 13.37 -25.27 27.37
N GLN A 33 13.37 -25.43 28.70
CA GLN A 33 12.51 -26.37 29.42
C GLN A 33 11.24 -25.65 29.91
N VAL A 34 10.36 -25.23 29.00
CA VAL A 34 9.21 -24.37 29.29
C VAL A 34 8.25 -24.92 30.35
N ASP A 35 8.03 -26.23 30.37
CA ASP A 35 7.15 -26.87 31.39
C ASP A 35 7.77 -26.84 32.80
N VAL A 36 9.10 -26.99 32.90
CA VAL A 36 9.83 -26.83 34.17
C VAL A 36 9.79 -25.35 34.59
N GLU A 37 10.03 -24.45 33.66
CA GLU A 37 9.96 -23.01 33.87
C GLU A 37 8.61 -22.59 34.48
N ILE A 38 7.49 -23.02 33.87
CA ILE A 38 6.13 -22.76 34.37
C ILE A 38 5.95 -23.31 35.79
N THR A 39 6.46 -24.50 36.04
CA THR A 39 6.34 -25.14 37.36
C THR A 39 7.09 -24.37 38.44
N GLU A 40 8.32 -23.98 38.15
CA GLU A 40 9.18 -23.26 39.09
C GLU A 40 8.63 -21.84 39.38
N PHE A 41 8.22 -21.07 38.36
CA PHE A 41 7.62 -19.78 38.61
C PHE A 41 6.26 -19.82 39.29
N ARG A 42 5.48 -20.88 39.09
CA ARG A 42 4.22 -21.10 39.81
C ARG A 42 4.49 -21.37 41.31
N GLU A 43 5.50 -22.17 41.66
CA GLU A 43 5.88 -22.39 43.06
C GLU A 43 6.47 -21.14 43.70
N ALA A 44 7.27 -20.38 42.97
CA ALA A 44 7.73 -19.06 43.42
C ALA A 44 6.57 -18.10 43.75
N ALA A 45 5.59 -17.98 42.85
CA ALA A 45 4.39 -17.12 43.04
C ALA A 45 3.49 -17.63 44.21
N LYS A 46 3.47 -18.92 44.50
CA LYS A 46 2.74 -19.50 45.59
C LYS A 46 3.43 -19.26 46.93
N LEU A 47 4.77 -19.37 46.97
CA LEU A 47 5.59 -19.15 48.17
C LEU A 47 5.64 -17.64 48.53
N ASP A 48 5.64 -16.78 47.55
CA ASP A 48 5.61 -15.33 47.74
C ASP A 48 4.55 -14.67 46.83
N PRO A 49 3.28 -14.56 47.28
CA PRO A 49 2.21 -13.94 46.51
C PRO A 49 2.37 -12.44 46.28
N GLY A 50 3.36 -11.78 46.89
CA GLY A 50 3.72 -10.39 46.70
C GLY A 50 4.82 -10.17 45.65
N LEU A 51 5.42 -11.25 45.12
CA LEU A 51 6.54 -11.14 44.20
C LEU A 51 6.04 -10.95 42.75
N ALA A 52 5.91 -9.69 42.31
CA ALA A 52 5.47 -9.36 40.95
C ALA A 52 6.27 -10.06 39.84
N ASP A 53 7.60 -10.17 40.02
CA ASP A 53 8.49 -10.82 39.07
C ASP A 53 8.19 -12.32 38.85
N ALA A 54 7.73 -13.03 39.88
CA ALA A 54 7.34 -14.43 39.75
C ALA A 54 6.10 -14.56 38.83
N PHE A 55 5.12 -13.69 39.00
CA PHE A 55 3.91 -13.64 38.16
C PHE A 55 4.22 -13.19 36.75
N LEU A 56 5.07 -12.17 36.55
CA LEU A 56 5.52 -11.75 35.23
C LEU A 56 6.20 -12.90 34.48
N ASN A 57 7.16 -13.56 35.12
CA ASN A 57 7.90 -14.66 34.50
C ASN A 57 7.01 -15.88 34.23
N LEU A 58 6.05 -16.19 35.12
CA LEU A 58 5.04 -17.21 34.88
C LEU A 58 4.19 -16.88 33.63
N GLY A 59 3.75 -15.66 33.52
CA GLY A 59 3.01 -15.19 32.34
C GLY A 59 3.85 -15.27 31.07
N ALA A 60 5.11 -14.87 31.13
CA ALA A 60 6.05 -14.97 30.01
C ALA A 60 6.30 -16.42 29.57
N ALA A 61 6.41 -17.35 30.52
CA ALA A 61 6.56 -18.78 30.24
C ALA A 61 5.31 -19.39 29.55
N TYR A 62 4.11 -18.95 29.94
CA TYR A 62 2.89 -19.29 29.22
C TYR A 62 2.85 -18.71 27.81
N MET A 63 3.34 -17.47 27.61
CA MET A 63 3.46 -16.87 26.27
C MET A 63 4.41 -17.69 25.39
N GLU A 64 5.56 -18.13 25.93
CA GLU A 64 6.52 -18.98 25.21
C GLU A 64 5.90 -20.33 24.80
N LYS A 65 5.05 -20.89 25.68
CA LYS A 65 4.29 -22.11 25.40
C LYS A 65 3.12 -21.90 24.43
N HIS A 66 2.85 -20.67 24.00
CA HIS A 66 1.67 -20.27 23.23
C HIS A 66 0.33 -20.52 23.98
N ASP A 67 0.36 -20.67 25.31
CA ASP A 67 -0.82 -20.71 26.17
C ASP A 67 -1.20 -19.28 26.58
N TYR A 68 -1.74 -18.53 25.63
CA TYR A 68 -2.12 -17.14 25.84
C TYR A 68 -3.19 -16.98 26.91
N GLY A 69 -4.15 -17.93 26.99
CA GLY A 69 -5.17 -17.93 28.02
C GLY A 69 -4.58 -18.11 29.43
N GLY A 70 -3.63 -19.04 29.58
CA GLY A 70 -2.90 -19.28 30.83
C GLY A 70 -2.05 -18.09 31.28
N ALA A 71 -1.57 -17.26 30.35
CA ALA A 71 -0.75 -16.09 30.65
C ALA A 71 -1.54 -14.93 31.28
N ILE A 72 -2.83 -14.77 30.99
CA ILE A 72 -3.62 -13.58 31.37
C ILE A 72 -3.67 -13.40 32.89
N THR A 73 -4.00 -14.46 33.64
CA THR A 73 -4.19 -14.36 35.10
C THR A 73 -2.90 -13.97 35.83
N PRO A 74 -1.75 -14.62 35.59
CA PRO A 74 -0.52 -14.21 36.25
C PRO A 74 -0.08 -12.80 35.82
N LEU A 75 -0.23 -12.41 34.56
CA LEU A 75 0.12 -11.06 34.12
C LEU A 75 -0.76 -9.97 34.74
N LYS A 76 -2.06 -10.21 34.87
CA LYS A 76 -2.95 -9.31 35.65
C LYS A 76 -2.48 -9.19 37.10
N ARG A 77 -2.10 -10.31 37.71
CA ARG A 77 -1.59 -10.29 39.09
C ARG A 77 -0.26 -9.52 39.21
N ALA A 78 0.64 -9.68 38.26
CA ALA A 78 1.89 -8.91 38.21
C ALA A 78 1.62 -7.38 38.18
N LEU A 79 0.61 -6.95 37.41
CA LEU A 79 0.21 -5.55 37.28
C LEU A 79 -0.55 -5.04 38.52
N GLU A 80 -1.30 -5.88 39.25
CA GLU A 80 -1.87 -5.51 40.55
C GLU A 80 -0.78 -5.17 41.58
N LEU A 81 0.33 -5.93 41.53
CA LEU A 81 1.46 -5.74 42.43
C LEU A 81 2.40 -4.61 41.99
N SER A 82 2.57 -4.45 40.68
CA SER A 82 3.45 -3.46 40.06
C SER A 82 2.77 -2.84 38.83
N PRO A 83 1.95 -1.80 39.00
CA PRO A 83 1.14 -1.23 37.89
C PRO A 83 1.93 -0.61 36.73
N ASP A 84 3.20 -0.28 36.94
CA ASP A 84 4.06 0.36 35.93
C ASP A 84 4.96 -0.63 35.18
N LEU A 85 4.75 -1.94 35.36
CA LEU A 85 5.59 -2.99 34.80
C LEU A 85 5.31 -3.12 33.28
N LEU A 86 6.08 -2.38 32.46
CA LEU A 86 5.88 -2.31 31.00
C LEU A 86 5.89 -3.70 30.33
N ALA A 87 6.77 -4.61 30.78
CA ALA A 87 6.82 -5.97 30.24
C ALA A 87 5.52 -6.76 30.50
N ALA A 88 4.90 -6.58 31.69
CA ALA A 88 3.63 -7.23 31.99
C ALA A 88 2.49 -6.63 31.14
N HIS A 89 2.48 -5.31 30.93
CA HIS A 89 1.55 -4.68 29.99
C HIS A 89 1.73 -5.23 28.57
N GLN A 90 2.95 -5.34 28.08
CA GLN A 90 3.22 -5.86 26.76
C GLN A 90 2.73 -7.29 26.58
N PHE A 91 3.11 -8.20 27.49
CA PHE A 91 2.68 -9.60 27.42
C PHE A 91 1.17 -9.77 27.61
N LEU A 92 0.57 -9.01 28.52
CA LEU A 92 -0.89 -9.05 28.74
C LEU A 92 -1.63 -8.56 27.51
N GLY A 93 -1.19 -7.44 26.90
CA GLY A 93 -1.75 -6.94 25.66
C GLY A 93 -1.69 -7.95 24.52
N TYR A 94 -0.56 -8.62 24.34
CA TYR A 94 -0.41 -9.69 23.33
C TYR A 94 -1.28 -10.91 23.63
N ALA A 95 -1.34 -11.35 24.91
CA ALA A 95 -2.16 -12.48 25.31
C ALA A 95 -3.66 -12.21 25.09
N LEU A 96 -4.13 -11.04 25.48
CA LEU A 96 -5.51 -10.58 25.26
C LEU A 96 -5.85 -10.51 23.78
N LEU A 97 -4.95 -9.92 22.97
CA LEU A 97 -5.14 -9.80 21.52
C LEU A 97 -5.21 -11.19 20.86
N ALA A 98 -4.32 -12.11 21.24
CA ALA A 98 -4.32 -13.48 20.74
C ALA A 98 -5.58 -14.26 21.12
N GLN A 99 -6.23 -13.92 22.25
CA GLN A 99 -7.50 -14.50 22.68
C GLN A 99 -8.74 -13.77 22.11
N GLY A 100 -8.54 -12.74 21.23
CA GLY A 100 -9.63 -11.97 20.63
C GLY A 100 -10.22 -10.87 21.52
N TYR A 101 -9.60 -10.56 22.67
CA TYR A 101 -10.01 -9.51 23.58
C TYR A 101 -9.36 -8.16 23.21
N ALA A 102 -9.51 -7.76 21.95
CA ALA A 102 -8.82 -6.59 21.40
C ALA A 102 -9.09 -5.29 22.20
N ALA A 103 -10.35 -5.06 22.61
CA ALA A 103 -10.69 -3.87 23.37
C ALA A 103 -9.99 -3.80 24.74
N GLU A 104 -9.81 -4.96 25.39
CA GLU A 104 -9.06 -5.03 26.65
C GLU A 104 -7.56 -4.92 26.43
N ALA A 105 -7.06 -5.34 25.28
CA ALA A 105 -5.63 -5.30 24.94
C ALA A 105 -5.12 -3.86 24.73
N ILE A 106 -5.94 -2.97 24.14
CA ILE A 106 -5.57 -1.60 23.76
C ILE A 106 -4.84 -0.84 24.87
N PRO A 107 -5.42 -0.64 26.09
CA PRO A 107 -4.77 0.15 27.12
C PRO A 107 -3.42 -0.44 27.59
N HIS A 108 -3.27 -1.75 27.53
CA HIS A 108 -2.02 -2.42 27.86
C HIS A 108 -0.95 -2.23 26.76
N LEU A 109 -1.34 -2.34 25.50
CA LEU A 109 -0.46 -2.15 24.35
C LEU A 109 -0.01 -0.68 24.20
N GLU A 110 -0.91 0.29 24.49
CA GLU A 110 -0.59 1.71 24.55
C GLU A 110 0.50 1.99 25.60
N ARG A 111 0.29 1.48 26.82
CA ARG A 111 1.23 1.69 27.92
C ARG A 111 2.59 1.04 27.65
N ALA A 112 2.61 -0.09 26.96
CA ALA A 112 3.80 -0.77 26.54
C ALA A 112 4.51 -0.13 25.34
N GLY A 113 3.86 0.77 24.61
CA GLY A 113 4.36 1.33 23.36
C GLY A 113 4.46 0.32 22.21
N ALA A 114 3.64 -0.74 22.24
CA ALA A 114 3.63 -1.84 21.28
C ALA A 114 2.79 -1.45 20.04
N GLN A 115 3.29 -0.52 19.23
CA GLN A 115 2.55 0.15 18.14
C GLN A 115 1.92 -0.81 17.12
N GLU A 116 2.62 -1.85 16.70
CA GLU A 116 2.12 -2.82 15.71
C GLU A 116 0.92 -3.62 16.26
N ALA A 117 1.08 -4.20 17.45
CA ALA A 117 0.01 -4.95 18.10
C ALA A 117 -1.18 -4.05 18.48
N LEU A 118 -0.91 -2.81 18.87
CA LEU A 118 -1.92 -1.78 19.12
C LEU A 118 -2.72 -1.50 17.86
N GLY A 119 -2.06 -1.28 16.72
CA GLY A 119 -2.72 -1.08 15.43
C GLY A 119 -3.61 -2.27 15.04
N ILE A 120 -3.16 -3.51 15.27
CA ILE A 120 -3.96 -4.72 15.02
C ILE A 120 -5.21 -4.76 15.92
N ALA A 121 -5.07 -4.44 17.22
CA ALA A 121 -6.20 -4.37 18.15
C ALA A 121 -7.20 -3.28 17.74
N GLN A 122 -6.71 -2.14 17.25
CA GLN A 122 -7.52 -1.02 16.77
C GLN A 122 -8.28 -1.36 15.47
N ILE A 123 -7.69 -2.14 14.55
CA ILE A 123 -8.45 -2.67 13.39
C ILE A 123 -9.62 -3.52 13.87
N GLN A 124 -9.39 -4.45 14.81
CA GLN A 124 -10.43 -5.35 15.32
C GLN A 124 -11.56 -4.61 16.05
N THR A 125 -11.27 -3.45 16.62
CA THR A 125 -12.26 -2.61 17.32
C THR A 125 -12.84 -1.49 16.45
N GLY A 126 -12.45 -1.40 15.17
CA GLY A 126 -12.95 -0.38 14.23
C GLY A 126 -12.29 1.01 14.37
N GLN A 127 -11.24 1.14 15.18
CA GLN A 127 -10.48 2.39 15.36
C GLN A 127 -9.45 2.55 14.23
N LEU A 128 -9.96 2.70 12.99
CA LEU A 128 -9.13 2.61 11.78
C LEU A 128 -8.15 3.77 11.61
N THR A 129 -8.54 4.98 12.04
CA THR A 129 -7.67 6.17 11.95
C THR A 129 -6.44 6.02 12.84
N GLU A 130 -6.65 5.54 14.06
CA GLU A 130 -5.61 5.29 15.06
C GLU A 130 -4.71 4.14 14.60
N ALA A 131 -5.28 3.08 14.02
CA ALA A 131 -4.52 1.95 13.46
C ALA A 131 -3.56 2.43 12.35
N VAL A 132 -4.05 3.20 11.38
CA VAL A 132 -3.21 3.78 10.32
C VAL A 132 -2.10 4.64 10.89
N ALA A 133 -2.40 5.48 11.90
CA ALA A 133 -1.41 6.32 12.55
C ALA A 133 -0.30 5.50 13.23
N ASN A 134 -0.67 4.43 13.94
CA ASN A 134 0.30 3.55 14.63
C ASN A 134 1.20 2.79 13.64
N PHE A 135 0.65 2.22 12.57
CA PHE A 135 1.47 1.55 11.55
C PHE A 135 2.37 2.54 10.80
N THR A 136 1.86 3.75 10.49
CA THR A 136 2.67 4.81 9.86
C THR A 136 3.83 5.23 10.77
N ALA A 137 3.62 5.31 12.08
CA ALA A 137 4.66 5.64 13.05
C ALA A 137 5.70 4.52 13.23
N ALA A 138 5.32 3.26 13.00
CA ALA A 138 6.23 2.12 13.05
C ALA A 138 7.10 1.99 11.78
N LEU A 139 6.59 2.40 10.62
CA LEU A 139 7.22 2.21 9.31
C LEU A 139 8.67 2.74 9.19
N PRO A 140 9.06 3.91 9.74
CA PRO A 140 10.45 4.38 9.64
C PRO A 140 11.47 3.48 10.34
N LYS A 141 11.03 2.66 11.31
CA LYS A 141 11.90 1.71 12.04
C LYS A 141 12.05 0.38 11.28
N HIS A 142 11.03 0.00 10.54
CA HIS A 142 10.93 -1.27 9.83
C HIS A 142 10.32 -1.05 8.42
N PRO A 143 11.02 -0.35 7.50
CA PRO A 143 10.44 0.11 6.23
C PRO A 143 10.06 -1.03 5.26
N ASP A 144 10.73 -2.18 5.37
CA ASP A 144 10.54 -3.33 4.49
C ASP A 144 9.86 -4.52 5.22
N ASP A 145 9.26 -4.29 6.39
CA ASP A 145 8.56 -5.34 7.12
C ASP A 145 7.24 -5.68 6.41
N PRO A 146 7.08 -6.92 5.92
CA PRO A 146 5.92 -7.29 5.10
C PRO A 146 4.61 -7.28 5.90
N ASP A 147 4.63 -7.62 7.20
CA ASP A 147 3.42 -7.61 8.03
C ASP A 147 2.99 -6.17 8.31
N LEU A 148 3.94 -5.28 8.61
CA LEU A 148 3.66 -3.87 8.82
C LEU A 148 3.07 -3.21 7.56
N LEU A 149 3.69 -3.45 6.39
CA LEU A 149 3.19 -2.95 5.10
C LEU A 149 1.80 -3.50 4.77
N PHE A 150 1.56 -4.78 5.05
CA PHE A 150 0.25 -5.41 4.86
C PHE A 150 -0.82 -4.75 5.74
N TYR A 151 -0.58 -4.63 7.06
CA TYR A 151 -1.56 -4.03 7.97
C TYR A 151 -1.79 -2.55 7.71
N LEU A 152 -0.77 -1.80 7.32
CA LEU A 152 -0.91 -0.40 6.91
C LEU A 152 -1.81 -0.28 5.66
N GLY A 153 -1.54 -1.07 4.63
CA GLY A 153 -2.35 -1.10 3.41
C GLY A 153 -3.79 -1.52 3.70
N HIS A 154 -3.97 -2.58 4.48
CA HIS A 154 -5.28 -3.12 4.85
C HIS A 154 -6.13 -2.11 5.65
N SER A 155 -5.56 -1.52 6.70
CA SER A 155 -6.26 -0.52 7.53
C SER A 155 -6.59 0.75 6.76
N SER A 156 -5.69 1.21 5.88
CA SER A 156 -5.92 2.35 5.00
C SER A 156 -7.06 2.08 4.01
N GLY A 157 -7.12 0.87 3.45
CA GLY A 157 -8.22 0.44 2.57
C GLY A 157 -9.57 0.41 3.29
N LEU A 158 -9.62 -0.13 4.51
CA LEU A 158 -10.82 -0.14 5.33
C LEU A 158 -11.27 1.29 5.70
N LEU A 159 -10.34 2.16 6.07
CA LEU A 159 -10.63 3.56 6.38
C LEU A 159 -11.19 4.30 5.17
N SER A 160 -10.56 4.13 4.00
CA SER A 160 -11.02 4.71 2.73
C SER A 160 -12.44 4.23 2.41
N LYS A 161 -12.69 2.92 2.50
CA LYS A 161 -14.03 2.36 2.27
C LYS A 161 -15.07 2.97 3.22
N THR A 162 -14.77 3.04 4.50
CA THR A 162 -15.70 3.61 5.51
C THR A 162 -16.01 5.08 5.22
N ALA A 163 -15.01 5.86 4.80
CA ALA A 163 -15.20 7.27 4.44
C ALA A 163 -16.11 7.42 3.20
N ILE A 164 -15.91 6.58 2.18
CA ILE A 164 -16.73 6.56 0.96
C ILE A 164 -18.16 6.14 1.29
N ASP A 165 -18.35 5.06 2.04
CA ASP A 165 -19.68 4.60 2.47
C ASP A 165 -20.41 5.70 3.25
N THR A 166 -19.72 6.41 4.14
CA THR A 166 -20.25 7.54 4.91
C THR A 166 -20.63 8.71 4.01
N LEU A 167 -19.78 9.02 3.03
CA LEU A 167 -20.05 10.08 2.04
C LEU A 167 -21.34 9.77 1.26
N ILE A 168 -21.46 8.56 0.73
CA ILE A 168 -22.63 8.13 -0.05
C ILE A 168 -23.89 8.11 0.81
N ALA A 169 -23.80 7.63 2.05
CA ALA A 169 -24.95 7.56 2.96
C ALA A 169 -25.46 8.94 3.40
N ASN A 170 -24.55 9.87 3.71
CA ASN A 170 -24.91 11.16 4.30
C ASN A 170 -25.08 12.28 3.25
N HIS A 171 -24.45 12.13 2.07
CA HIS A 171 -24.45 13.13 1.00
C HIS A 171 -24.65 12.50 -0.37
N PRO A 172 -25.74 11.69 -0.57
CA PRO A 172 -25.93 10.90 -1.81
C PRO A 172 -26.00 11.77 -3.07
N ASP A 173 -26.53 12.99 -2.96
CA ASP A 173 -26.71 13.92 -4.09
C ASP A 173 -25.50 14.85 -4.30
N SER A 174 -24.37 14.60 -3.66
CA SER A 174 -23.17 15.41 -3.84
C SER A 174 -22.35 14.94 -5.05
N ALA A 175 -21.66 15.89 -5.74
CA ALA A 175 -20.76 15.54 -6.83
C ALA A 175 -19.70 14.50 -6.44
N ARG A 176 -19.22 14.53 -5.21
CA ARG A 176 -18.23 13.55 -4.69
C ARG A 176 -18.85 12.18 -4.45
N ALA A 177 -20.11 12.08 -4.03
CA ALA A 177 -20.79 10.79 -3.91
C ALA A 177 -21.01 10.16 -5.29
N HIS A 178 -21.44 10.93 -6.28
CA HIS A 178 -21.56 10.48 -7.66
C HIS A 178 -20.20 10.06 -8.25
N GLN A 179 -19.13 10.81 -7.98
CA GLN A 179 -17.78 10.41 -8.36
C GLN A 179 -17.40 9.05 -7.74
N ALA A 180 -17.57 8.88 -6.44
CA ALA A 180 -17.24 7.63 -5.75
C ALA A 180 -18.06 6.43 -6.27
N LEU A 181 -19.35 6.64 -6.58
CA LEU A 181 -20.17 5.63 -7.23
C LEU A 181 -19.66 5.28 -8.63
N ALA A 182 -19.26 6.27 -9.42
CA ALA A 182 -18.70 6.06 -10.74
C ALA A 182 -17.40 5.25 -10.70
N GLU A 183 -16.49 5.58 -9.78
CA GLU A 183 -15.24 4.84 -9.54
C GLU A 183 -15.52 3.37 -9.16
N ASN A 184 -16.52 3.12 -8.30
CA ASN A 184 -16.94 1.77 -7.96
C ASN A 184 -17.48 1.01 -9.17
N TYR A 185 -18.31 1.64 -10.01
CA TYR A 185 -18.80 1.02 -11.25
C TYR A 185 -17.66 0.73 -12.25
N LEU A 186 -16.60 1.54 -12.30
CA LEU A 186 -15.40 1.25 -13.10
C LEU A 186 -14.69 -0.03 -12.65
N VAL A 187 -14.49 -0.21 -11.34
CA VAL A 187 -13.91 -1.43 -10.77
C VAL A 187 -14.74 -2.66 -11.14
N LEU A 188 -16.07 -2.51 -11.14
CA LEU A 188 -17.02 -3.56 -11.54
C LEU A 188 -17.15 -3.72 -13.08
N ARG A 189 -16.39 -2.96 -13.86
CA ARG A 189 -16.44 -2.91 -15.34
C ARG A 189 -17.84 -2.55 -15.91
N GLN A 190 -18.62 -1.81 -15.14
CA GLN A 190 -19.96 -1.34 -15.51
C GLN A 190 -19.89 0.06 -16.12
N MET A 191 -19.34 0.15 -17.34
CA MET A 191 -19.04 1.43 -18.02
C MET A 191 -20.28 2.34 -18.19
N PRO A 192 -21.48 1.87 -18.56
CA PRO A 192 -22.65 2.74 -18.69
C PRO A 192 -23.10 3.37 -17.37
N GLN A 193 -22.98 2.64 -16.25
CA GLN A 193 -23.30 3.18 -14.94
C GLN A 193 -22.25 4.20 -14.49
N ALA A 194 -20.95 3.92 -14.72
CA ALA A 194 -19.88 4.85 -14.45
C ALA A 194 -20.05 6.17 -15.23
N GLU A 195 -20.36 6.08 -16.55
CA GLU A 195 -20.64 7.26 -17.39
C GLU A 195 -21.77 8.10 -16.79
N LYS A 196 -22.89 7.48 -16.42
CA LYS A 196 -24.05 8.17 -15.85
C LYS A 196 -23.67 8.93 -14.57
N GLU A 197 -22.96 8.32 -13.67
CA GLU A 197 -22.61 8.92 -12.38
C GLU A 197 -21.55 10.04 -12.56
N TYR A 198 -20.57 9.91 -13.47
CA TYR A 198 -19.63 11.00 -13.78
C TYR A 198 -20.34 12.19 -14.43
N LEU A 199 -21.29 11.95 -15.32
CA LEU A 199 -22.07 13.05 -15.92
C LEU A 199 -22.89 13.79 -14.86
N GLU A 200 -23.46 13.10 -13.89
CA GLU A 200 -24.17 13.73 -12.78
C GLU A 200 -23.22 14.51 -11.86
N ALA A 201 -22.06 13.97 -11.57
CA ALA A 201 -21.01 14.70 -10.82
C ALA A 201 -20.60 15.99 -11.52
N LEU A 202 -20.38 15.95 -12.85
CA LEU A 202 -20.05 17.13 -13.68
C LEU A 202 -21.20 18.13 -13.78
N ARG A 203 -22.45 17.66 -13.81
CA ARG A 203 -23.63 18.54 -13.77
C ARG A 203 -23.67 19.37 -12.49
N LEU A 204 -23.33 18.75 -11.37
CA LEU A 204 -23.31 19.38 -10.05
C LEU A 204 -22.09 20.28 -9.85
N ARG A 205 -20.93 19.85 -10.31
CA ARG A 205 -19.63 20.55 -10.16
C ARG A 205 -18.79 20.43 -11.44
N PRO A 206 -19.06 21.26 -12.46
CA PRO A 206 -18.33 21.22 -13.73
C PRO A 206 -16.88 21.69 -13.59
N ASP A 207 -16.55 22.36 -12.51
CA ASP A 207 -15.22 22.88 -12.19
C ASP A 207 -14.37 21.92 -11.32
N LEU A 208 -14.90 20.74 -10.99
CA LEU A 208 -14.21 19.81 -10.08
C LEU A 208 -13.06 19.11 -10.82
N PRO A 209 -11.80 19.35 -10.40
CA PRO A 209 -10.64 18.77 -11.06
C PRO A 209 -10.68 17.25 -11.08
N GLY A 210 -10.28 16.65 -12.20
CA GLY A 210 -10.17 15.21 -12.40
C GLY A 210 -11.44 14.54 -12.94
N LEU A 211 -12.64 15.13 -12.79
CA LEU A 211 -13.87 14.49 -13.28
C LEU A 211 -13.89 14.31 -14.79
N HIS A 212 -13.46 15.32 -15.53
CA HIS A 212 -13.33 15.23 -16.99
C HIS A 212 -12.28 14.19 -17.40
N LEU A 213 -11.17 14.08 -16.65
CA LEU A 213 -10.14 13.08 -16.91
C LEU A 213 -10.71 11.66 -16.79
N GLU A 214 -11.43 11.39 -15.70
CA GLU A 214 -12.03 10.08 -15.42
C GLU A 214 -13.14 9.72 -16.43
N LEU A 215 -14.03 10.64 -16.74
CA LEU A 215 -15.06 10.42 -17.75
C LEU A 215 -14.43 10.19 -19.14
N GLY A 216 -13.40 10.96 -19.48
CA GLY A 216 -12.62 10.76 -20.70
C GLY A 216 -12.02 9.35 -20.76
N GLN A 217 -11.54 8.82 -19.63
CA GLN A 217 -11.02 7.45 -19.54
C GLN A 217 -12.15 6.41 -19.75
N VAL A 218 -13.35 6.63 -19.23
CA VAL A 218 -14.52 5.76 -19.49
C VAL A 218 -14.79 5.68 -20.99
N TYR A 219 -14.80 6.82 -21.68
CA TYR A 219 -15.00 6.86 -23.12
C TYR A 219 -13.86 6.22 -23.90
N ALA A 220 -12.61 6.41 -23.48
CA ALA A 220 -11.44 5.80 -24.10
C ALA A 220 -11.46 4.27 -23.97
N ASN A 221 -11.82 3.74 -22.80
CA ASN A 221 -11.98 2.31 -22.55
C ASN A 221 -13.08 1.67 -23.43
N SER A 222 -14.06 2.46 -23.84
CA SER A 222 -15.13 2.07 -24.74
C SER A 222 -14.86 2.44 -26.21
N ALA A 223 -13.63 2.84 -26.54
CA ALA A 223 -13.18 3.30 -27.85
C ALA A 223 -14.01 4.46 -28.45
N GLN A 224 -14.70 5.25 -27.62
CA GLN A 224 -15.45 6.44 -28.02
C GLN A 224 -14.51 7.66 -28.08
N TRP A 225 -13.52 7.60 -28.96
CA TRP A 225 -12.42 8.56 -29.01
C TRP A 225 -12.84 10.03 -29.15
N PRO A 226 -13.86 10.39 -29.96
CA PRO A 226 -14.31 11.79 -30.03
C PRO A 226 -14.86 12.35 -28.72
N LYS A 227 -15.56 11.50 -27.92
CA LYS A 227 -16.03 11.89 -26.59
C LYS A 227 -14.85 11.97 -25.61
N ALA A 228 -13.95 10.98 -25.63
CA ALA A 228 -12.75 11.00 -24.81
C ALA A 228 -11.90 12.26 -25.05
N GLU A 229 -11.69 12.64 -26.31
CA GLU A 229 -10.99 13.87 -26.67
C GLU A 229 -11.67 15.10 -26.05
N ALA A 230 -12.99 15.23 -26.18
CA ALA A 230 -13.72 16.36 -25.65
C ALA A 230 -13.53 16.52 -24.13
N GLU A 231 -13.61 15.42 -23.40
CA GLU A 231 -13.42 15.42 -21.95
C GLU A 231 -11.96 15.68 -21.56
N PHE A 232 -10.98 15.03 -22.19
CA PHE A 232 -9.56 15.31 -21.91
C PHE A 232 -9.18 16.75 -22.25
N ARG A 233 -9.77 17.34 -23.29
CA ARG A 233 -9.58 18.74 -23.65
C ARG A 233 -10.19 19.68 -22.60
N ALA A 234 -11.35 19.34 -22.04
CA ALA A 234 -11.96 20.06 -20.93
C ALA A 234 -11.06 20.05 -19.69
N GLU A 235 -10.53 18.89 -19.32
CA GLU A 235 -9.60 18.77 -18.19
C GLU A 235 -8.29 19.56 -18.44
N ALA A 236 -7.70 19.45 -19.63
CA ALA A 236 -6.47 20.18 -19.98
C ALA A 236 -6.67 21.70 -20.00
N LYS A 237 -7.90 22.18 -20.21
CA LYS A 237 -8.28 23.59 -20.10
C LYS A 237 -8.49 23.98 -18.63
N LEU A 238 -9.13 23.14 -17.85
CA LEU A 238 -9.39 23.36 -16.42
C LEU A 238 -8.07 23.34 -15.63
N GLN A 239 -7.20 22.40 -15.95
CA GLN A 239 -5.89 22.22 -15.32
C GLN A 239 -4.74 22.27 -16.34
N PRO A 240 -4.31 23.47 -16.75
CA PRO A 240 -3.27 23.61 -17.78
C PRO A 240 -1.90 23.00 -17.42
N GLY A 241 -1.60 22.83 -16.14
CA GLY A 241 -0.39 22.19 -15.64
C GLY A 241 -0.48 20.67 -15.47
N ASN A 242 -1.60 20.05 -15.84
CA ASN A 242 -1.78 18.60 -15.69
C ASN A 242 -1.17 17.85 -16.88
N ALA A 243 0.00 17.25 -16.66
CA ALA A 243 0.72 16.47 -17.69
C ALA A 243 -0.08 15.24 -18.15
N GLU A 244 -0.82 14.60 -17.25
CA GLU A 244 -1.65 13.43 -17.58
C GLU A 244 -2.79 13.80 -18.52
N ALA A 245 -3.48 14.92 -18.26
CA ALA A 245 -4.55 15.40 -19.13
C ALA A 245 -4.03 15.71 -20.54
N ALA A 246 -2.86 16.34 -20.66
CA ALA A 246 -2.22 16.60 -21.94
C ALA A 246 -1.82 15.30 -22.65
N TYR A 247 -1.27 14.32 -21.92
CA TYR A 247 -0.94 12.99 -22.45
C TYR A 247 -2.18 12.28 -22.99
N ARG A 248 -3.24 12.19 -22.17
CA ARG A 248 -4.50 11.50 -22.54
C ARG A 248 -5.17 12.16 -23.76
N LEU A 249 -5.15 13.49 -23.83
CA LEU A 249 -5.64 14.22 -24.98
C LEU A 249 -4.84 13.88 -26.24
N GLY A 250 -3.51 13.91 -26.16
CA GLY A 250 -2.62 13.54 -27.26
C GLY A 250 -2.82 12.10 -27.71
N ALA A 251 -2.97 11.17 -26.77
CA ALA A 251 -3.24 9.76 -27.06
C ALA A 251 -4.59 9.58 -27.77
N ALA A 252 -5.66 10.26 -27.32
CA ALA A 252 -6.98 10.19 -27.95
C ALA A 252 -6.95 10.77 -29.38
N LEU A 253 -6.23 11.87 -29.59
CA LEU A 253 -6.02 12.47 -30.94
C LEU A 253 -5.26 11.49 -31.86
N LEU A 254 -4.26 10.77 -31.36
CA LEU A 254 -3.57 9.75 -32.13
C LEU A 254 -4.48 8.61 -32.57
N GLN A 255 -5.40 8.16 -31.71
CA GLN A 255 -6.37 7.11 -32.06
C GLN A 255 -7.33 7.56 -33.18
N GLN A 256 -7.57 8.84 -33.29
CA GLN A 256 -8.38 9.44 -34.37
C GLN A 256 -7.58 9.78 -35.63
N GLY A 257 -6.27 9.53 -35.64
CA GLY A 257 -5.38 9.86 -36.77
C GLY A 257 -4.93 11.31 -36.81
N ASN A 258 -5.26 12.14 -35.83
CA ASN A 258 -4.91 13.56 -35.75
C ASN A 258 -3.48 13.76 -35.22
N ALA A 259 -2.50 13.23 -35.94
CA ALA A 259 -1.12 13.15 -35.47
C ALA A 259 -0.46 14.51 -35.19
N ARG A 260 -0.81 15.57 -35.94
CA ARG A 260 -0.25 16.91 -35.73
C ARG A 260 -0.74 17.53 -34.40
N ASP A 261 -2.02 17.45 -34.14
CA ASP A 261 -2.59 17.99 -32.88
C ASP A 261 -2.13 17.14 -31.68
N ALA A 262 -2.05 15.80 -31.87
CA ALA A 262 -1.50 14.91 -30.86
C ALA A 262 -0.04 15.26 -30.50
N LEU A 263 0.78 15.61 -31.50
CA LEU A 263 2.16 16.00 -31.30
C LEU A 263 2.30 17.25 -30.42
N VAL A 264 1.40 18.22 -30.58
CA VAL A 264 1.38 19.45 -29.75
C VAL A 264 1.12 19.09 -28.28
N GLU A 265 0.07 18.32 -28.02
CA GLU A 265 -0.32 17.98 -26.65
C GLU A 265 0.69 17.04 -25.98
N LEU A 266 1.30 16.09 -26.73
CA LEU A 266 2.33 15.19 -26.20
C LEU A 266 3.65 15.92 -25.93
N LYS A 267 4.05 16.91 -26.75
CA LYS A 267 5.18 17.80 -26.44
C LYS A 267 4.90 18.57 -25.14
N ARG A 268 3.71 19.14 -25.00
CA ARG A 268 3.29 19.82 -23.77
C ARG A 268 3.31 18.90 -22.55
N SER A 269 2.80 17.67 -22.67
CA SER A 269 2.86 16.68 -21.58
C SER A 269 4.30 16.40 -21.15
N ASN A 270 5.22 16.20 -22.11
CA ASN A 270 6.64 15.96 -21.85
C ASN A 270 7.36 17.21 -21.26
N GLU A 271 6.94 18.42 -21.59
CA GLU A 271 7.45 19.64 -20.96
C GLU A 271 6.99 19.76 -19.49
N LEU A 272 5.73 19.42 -19.21
CA LEU A 272 5.16 19.47 -17.86
C LEU A 272 5.73 18.39 -16.95
N LYS A 273 5.91 17.19 -17.45
CA LYS A 273 6.50 16.06 -16.74
C LYS A 273 7.43 15.29 -17.68
N PRO A 274 8.73 15.62 -17.67
CA PRO A 274 9.71 14.96 -18.51
C PRO A 274 9.86 13.45 -18.21
N GLU A 275 10.32 12.72 -19.21
CA GLU A 275 10.74 11.33 -19.09
C GLU A 275 9.65 10.33 -18.65
N MET A 276 8.39 10.64 -18.96
CA MET A 276 7.32 9.63 -18.85
C MET A 276 7.38 8.69 -20.07
N PRO A 277 7.66 7.38 -19.88
CA PRO A 277 7.89 6.46 -21.01
C PRO A 277 6.70 6.38 -21.97
N GLU A 278 5.45 6.37 -21.45
CA GLU A 278 4.23 6.31 -22.26
C GLU A 278 4.05 7.59 -23.09
N THR A 279 4.37 8.75 -22.49
CA THR A 279 4.34 10.04 -23.21
C THR A 279 5.37 10.05 -24.32
N LEU A 280 6.61 9.65 -24.04
CA LEU A 280 7.70 9.60 -25.03
C LEU A 280 7.38 8.61 -26.16
N TYR A 281 6.84 7.43 -25.83
CA TYR A 281 6.42 6.49 -26.87
C TYR A 281 5.34 7.07 -27.79
N SER A 282 4.31 7.67 -27.20
CA SER A 282 3.21 8.31 -27.95
C SER A 282 3.69 9.51 -28.76
N LEU A 283 4.63 10.30 -28.20
CA LEU A 283 5.28 11.42 -28.87
C LEU A 283 6.05 10.95 -30.11
N GLY A 284 6.83 9.87 -29.99
CA GLY A 284 7.52 9.24 -31.09
C GLY A 284 6.56 8.80 -32.21
N LYS A 285 5.43 8.20 -31.85
CA LYS A 285 4.39 7.75 -32.78
C LYS A 285 3.73 8.94 -33.51
N ALA A 286 3.38 10.01 -32.77
CA ALA A 286 2.81 11.22 -33.34
C ALA A 286 3.79 11.90 -34.30
N ALA A 287 5.05 12.06 -33.87
CA ALA A 287 6.12 12.67 -34.66
C ALA A 287 6.43 11.90 -35.95
N ALA A 288 6.55 10.57 -35.87
CA ALA A 288 6.75 9.73 -37.03
C ALA A 288 5.61 9.83 -38.06
N THR A 289 4.37 9.96 -37.58
CA THR A 289 3.18 10.11 -38.42
C THR A 289 3.08 11.53 -39.02
N ALA A 290 3.46 12.55 -38.25
CA ALA A 290 3.50 13.93 -38.66
C ALA A 290 4.70 14.28 -39.58
N GLY A 291 5.67 13.36 -39.74
CA GLY A 291 6.87 13.57 -40.54
C GLY A 291 8.06 14.19 -39.80
N GLU A 292 7.96 14.35 -38.47
CA GLU A 292 9.05 14.86 -37.62
C GLU A 292 10.00 13.70 -37.19
N GLY A 293 10.72 13.13 -38.16
CA GLY A 293 11.52 11.90 -37.97
C GLY A 293 12.58 12.01 -36.85
N THR A 294 13.22 13.17 -36.67
CA THR A 294 14.22 13.38 -35.62
C THR A 294 13.59 13.33 -34.24
N VAL A 295 12.42 13.95 -34.04
CA VAL A 295 11.69 13.91 -32.77
C VAL A 295 11.24 12.49 -32.47
N ALA A 296 10.77 11.76 -33.49
CA ALA A 296 10.35 10.36 -33.34
C ALA A 296 11.51 9.48 -32.86
N GLU A 297 12.66 9.59 -33.53
CA GLU A 297 13.88 8.82 -33.23
C GLU A 297 14.34 9.10 -31.79
N GLN A 298 14.50 10.37 -31.43
CA GLN A 298 14.92 10.77 -30.06
C GLN A 298 13.98 10.27 -28.97
N SER A 299 12.67 10.40 -29.22
CA SER A 299 11.65 9.99 -28.26
C SER A 299 11.69 8.47 -28.01
N TRP A 300 11.79 7.66 -29.06
CA TRP A 300 11.83 6.22 -28.91
C TRP A 300 13.18 5.70 -28.36
N LEU A 301 14.30 6.34 -28.71
CA LEU A 301 15.59 6.03 -28.08
C LEU A 301 15.55 6.31 -26.57
N LYS A 302 14.91 7.40 -26.15
CA LYS A 302 14.76 7.70 -24.73
C LYS A 302 13.84 6.69 -24.01
N VAL A 303 12.79 6.19 -24.66
CA VAL A 303 11.99 5.08 -24.11
C VAL A 303 12.85 3.85 -23.88
N ILE A 304 13.70 3.48 -24.84
CA ILE A 304 14.58 2.32 -24.72
C ILE A 304 15.60 2.48 -23.59
N GLU A 305 16.12 3.69 -23.40
CA GLU A 305 17.03 4.01 -22.29
C GLU A 305 16.36 3.86 -20.92
N LEU A 306 15.09 4.29 -20.80
CA LEU A 306 14.35 4.27 -19.52
C LEU A 306 13.77 2.88 -19.20
N GLU A 307 13.49 2.07 -20.23
CA GLU A 307 12.64 0.88 -20.14
C GLU A 307 13.31 -0.35 -20.79
N GLU A 308 14.53 -0.72 -20.36
CA GLU A 308 15.42 -1.67 -21.06
C GLU A 308 14.78 -3.00 -21.48
N ASN A 309 13.90 -3.61 -20.65
CA ASN A 309 13.37 -4.96 -20.87
C ASN A 309 11.83 -5.02 -20.78
N THR A 310 11.14 -3.99 -21.28
CA THR A 310 9.68 -3.89 -21.22
C THR A 310 9.04 -4.05 -22.61
N SER A 311 7.72 -4.29 -22.60
CA SER A 311 6.92 -4.28 -23.81
C SER A 311 6.93 -2.92 -24.51
N LEU A 312 7.11 -1.83 -23.76
CA LEU A 312 7.17 -0.49 -24.32
C LEU A 312 8.46 -0.24 -25.07
N ALA A 313 9.62 -0.71 -24.53
CA ALA A 313 10.89 -0.69 -25.25
C ALA A 313 10.84 -1.51 -26.54
N ALA A 314 10.23 -2.70 -26.48
CA ALA A 314 10.03 -3.49 -27.70
C ALA A 314 9.21 -2.73 -28.76
N GLN A 315 8.12 -2.08 -28.36
CA GLN A 315 7.32 -1.26 -29.27
C GLN A 315 8.10 -0.06 -29.83
N ALA A 316 8.99 0.55 -29.03
CA ALA A 316 9.87 1.64 -29.49
C ALA A 316 10.87 1.16 -30.52
N TYR A 317 11.51 0.01 -30.36
CA TYR A 317 12.35 -0.62 -31.38
C TYR A 317 11.59 -0.89 -32.68
N PHE A 318 10.36 -1.40 -32.58
CA PHE A 318 9.52 -1.60 -33.77
C PHE A 318 9.20 -0.27 -34.48
N GLY A 319 8.93 0.80 -33.70
CA GLY A 319 8.74 2.14 -34.24
C GLY A 319 9.97 2.67 -34.99
N LEU A 320 11.17 2.54 -34.36
CA LEU A 320 12.45 2.93 -34.95
C LEU A 320 12.72 2.16 -36.24
N ALA A 321 12.54 0.84 -36.25
CA ALA A 321 12.71 0.00 -37.43
C ALA A 321 11.83 0.46 -38.59
N GLY A 322 10.59 0.81 -38.32
CA GLY A 322 9.65 1.38 -39.31
C GLY A 322 10.09 2.75 -39.82
N LEU A 323 10.57 3.63 -38.94
CA LEU A 323 11.10 4.94 -39.29
C LEU A 323 12.35 4.84 -40.19
N HIS A 324 13.35 4.06 -39.77
CA HIS A 324 14.60 3.91 -40.48
C HIS A 324 14.40 3.21 -41.84
N ARG A 325 13.46 2.27 -41.93
CA ARG A 325 13.09 1.68 -43.22
C ARG A 325 12.54 2.74 -44.20
N LYS A 326 11.68 3.64 -43.73
CA LYS A 326 11.15 4.75 -44.54
C LYS A 326 12.22 5.74 -44.96
N GLN A 327 13.29 5.89 -44.16
CA GLN A 327 14.45 6.73 -44.44
C GLN A 327 15.51 6.04 -45.34
N GLY A 328 15.31 4.79 -45.71
CA GLY A 328 16.28 4.02 -46.48
C GLY A 328 17.48 3.48 -45.68
N LYS A 329 17.48 3.63 -44.38
CA LYS A 329 18.50 3.15 -43.43
C LYS A 329 18.29 1.64 -43.10
N LEU A 330 18.41 0.79 -44.11
CA LEU A 330 18.00 -0.62 -44.01
C LEU A 330 18.77 -1.42 -42.94
N ALA A 331 20.08 -1.17 -42.77
CA ALA A 331 20.90 -1.87 -41.79
C ALA A 331 20.43 -1.57 -40.36
N GLN A 332 20.16 -0.30 -40.05
CA GLN A 332 19.62 0.11 -38.72
C GLN A 332 18.24 -0.50 -38.50
N SER A 333 17.35 -0.43 -39.50
CA SER A 333 16.01 -1.04 -39.40
C SER A 333 16.10 -2.56 -39.14
N GLN A 334 17.03 -3.28 -39.69
CA GLN A 334 17.24 -4.72 -39.45
C GLN A 334 17.72 -4.98 -38.02
N GLN A 335 18.67 -4.19 -37.53
CA GLN A 335 19.17 -4.30 -36.16
C GLN A 335 18.07 -4.08 -35.14
N GLU A 336 17.29 -3.03 -35.30
CA GLU A 336 16.16 -2.69 -34.40
C GLU A 336 15.06 -3.77 -34.42
N MET A 337 14.81 -4.36 -35.58
CA MET A 337 13.87 -5.48 -35.68
C MET A 337 14.40 -6.73 -34.97
N GLN A 338 15.70 -6.96 -34.95
CA GLN A 338 16.30 -8.05 -34.17
C GLN A 338 16.16 -7.82 -32.68
N GLU A 339 16.40 -6.58 -32.17
CA GLU A 339 16.21 -6.25 -30.75
C GLU A 339 14.72 -6.36 -30.35
N PHE A 340 13.80 -5.90 -31.20
CA PHE A 340 12.38 -6.13 -31.01
C PHE A 340 12.03 -7.61 -30.83
N GLN A 341 12.49 -8.48 -31.74
CA GLN A 341 12.23 -9.93 -31.68
C GLN A 341 12.82 -10.58 -30.43
N LYS A 342 14.06 -10.19 -30.08
CA LYS A 342 14.73 -10.67 -28.87
C LYS A 342 13.94 -10.30 -27.61
N LEU A 343 13.51 -9.05 -27.45
CA LEU A 343 12.69 -8.60 -26.32
C LEU A 343 11.34 -9.33 -26.27
N GLN A 344 10.67 -9.50 -27.41
CA GLN A 344 9.43 -10.27 -27.46
C GLN A 344 9.60 -11.72 -26.99
N SER A 345 10.71 -12.36 -27.34
CA SER A 345 10.99 -13.74 -26.88
C SER A 345 11.30 -13.83 -25.38
N THR A 346 11.84 -12.76 -24.78
CA THR A 346 12.22 -12.70 -23.37
C THR A 346 11.04 -12.35 -22.46
N ILE A 347 10.17 -11.43 -22.92
CA ILE A 347 9.03 -10.93 -22.12
C ILE A 347 7.87 -11.96 -22.06
N GLY A 348 7.84 -12.91 -23.02
CA GLY A 348 6.74 -13.89 -23.15
C GLY A 348 5.45 -13.27 -23.73
N PRO A 349 4.45 -14.08 -24.06
CA PRO A 349 3.18 -13.56 -24.53
C PRO A 349 2.50 -12.76 -23.41
N PRO A 350 1.77 -11.67 -23.74
CA PRO A 350 1.04 -10.91 -22.74
C PRO A 350 0.12 -11.86 -21.96
N ARG A 351 0.18 -11.82 -20.63
CA ARG A 351 -0.75 -12.57 -19.79
C ARG A 351 -2.15 -12.07 -20.14
N SER A 352 -3.01 -12.96 -20.62
CA SER A 352 -4.43 -12.67 -20.81
C SER A 352 -5.05 -12.43 -19.42
N GLU A 353 -5.26 -11.18 -19.06
CA GLU A 353 -6.04 -10.78 -17.89
C GLU A 353 -7.54 -10.95 -18.12
#